data_a40221480a385f59418db8a8e06df6a1
#
_entry.id   a40221480a385f59418db8a8e06df6a1
#
_cell.length_a   1.000
_cell.length_b   1.000
_cell.length_c   1.000
_cell.angle_alpha   90.00
_cell.angle_beta   90.00
_cell.angle_gamma   90.00
#
_symmetry.space_group_name_H-M   'P 1'
#
loop_
_entity.id
_entity.type
_entity.pdbx_description
1 polymer ?
#
loop_
_entity_poly.entity_id
_entity_poly.type
_entity_poly.pdbx_seq_one_letter_code
_entity_poly.pdbx_strand_id
1 'polypeptide(L)'
;MQHQVAIITGAASGLGFAIAKQLSALGVQLALLDINTSALQENIAAFGTTPAIFEVDITNEVAVKQTIDMIAAQFGKIDILVNSAGITGITNTKSDATSTENIRAVFDVNFMGSYFTSKYVIPVMLPKKYGRILHIGSIAGKEGNAGMLAYSASKAAVIAMAKVQGKEYAETGITVNAIAPAVIRTAMHDTMPVEQLNYMTDKIPMKRCGTLQELANMVCFIVSPQNSFTTGFTFDLSGGRATY
;
A
#
# COMPACT_ATOMS: atom_id res chain seq x y z
N MET A 1 -12.13 11.88 -10.20
CA MET A 1 -12.25 11.12 -8.93
C MET A 1 -12.93 11.94 -7.83
N GLN A 2 -13.49 13.10 -8.19
CA GLN A 2 -14.18 13.98 -7.24
C GLN A 2 -15.27 13.22 -6.47
N HIS A 3 -15.41 13.54 -5.18
CA HIS A 3 -16.39 12.93 -4.26
C HIS A 3 -16.19 11.43 -3.94
N GLN A 4 -15.12 10.78 -4.42
CA GLN A 4 -14.76 9.45 -3.94
C GLN A 4 -14.14 9.55 -2.53
N VAL A 5 -14.29 8.48 -1.75
CA VAL A 5 -13.73 8.35 -0.41
C VAL A 5 -12.64 7.27 -0.45
N ALA A 6 -11.44 7.63 -0.03
CA ALA A 6 -10.28 6.72 -0.01
C ALA A 6 -9.77 6.51 1.42
N ILE A 7 -9.56 5.26 1.79
CA ILE A 7 -8.77 4.85 2.95
C ILE A 7 -7.34 4.59 2.49
N ILE A 8 -6.37 5.14 3.23
CA ILE A 8 -4.94 4.89 2.99
C ILE A 8 -4.29 4.53 4.31
N THR A 9 -3.68 3.35 4.39
CA THR A 9 -2.92 2.91 5.57
C THR A 9 -1.45 3.29 5.43
N GLY A 10 -0.74 3.53 6.54
CA GLY A 10 0.64 3.99 6.52
C GLY A 10 0.79 5.38 5.88
N ALA A 11 -0.19 6.25 6.12
CA ALA A 11 -0.31 7.53 5.43
C ALA A 11 0.60 8.62 5.99
N ALA A 12 1.24 8.42 7.15
CA ALA A 12 2.06 9.44 7.81
C ALA A 12 3.39 9.74 7.10
N SER A 13 3.86 8.84 6.23
CA SER A 13 5.16 9.01 5.59
C SER A 13 5.26 8.29 4.24
N GLY A 14 6.37 8.52 3.51
CA GLY A 14 6.79 7.73 2.37
C GLY A 14 5.75 7.59 1.27
N LEU A 15 5.48 6.32 0.90
CA LEU A 15 4.58 5.99 -0.22
C LEU A 15 3.14 6.37 0.09
N GLY A 16 2.65 6.05 1.30
CA GLY A 16 1.27 6.33 1.71
C GLY A 16 0.97 7.82 1.71
N PHE A 17 1.89 8.64 2.23
CA PHE A 17 1.75 10.09 2.22
C PHE A 17 1.71 10.69 0.79
N ALA A 18 2.61 10.23 -0.09
CA ALA A 18 2.65 10.70 -1.48
C ALA A 18 1.37 10.33 -2.25
N ILE A 19 0.86 9.10 -2.03
CA ILE A 19 -0.40 8.64 -2.62
C ILE A 19 -1.57 9.49 -2.11
N ALA A 20 -1.64 9.71 -0.80
CA ALA A 20 -2.67 10.52 -0.17
C ALA A 20 -2.69 11.95 -0.73
N LYS A 21 -1.52 12.59 -0.83
CA LYS A 21 -1.36 13.93 -1.41
C LYS A 21 -1.88 14.00 -2.85
N GLN A 22 -1.52 13.01 -3.68
CA GLN A 22 -1.95 12.98 -5.08
C GLN A 22 -3.45 12.74 -5.23
N LEU A 23 -4.04 11.83 -4.43
CA LEU A 23 -5.48 11.59 -4.45
C LEU A 23 -6.27 12.81 -3.97
N SER A 24 -5.78 13.51 -2.93
CA SER A 24 -6.36 14.77 -2.46
C SER A 24 -6.39 15.83 -3.56
N ALA A 25 -5.30 15.99 -4.32
CA ALA A 25 -5.25 16.92 -5.44
C ALA A 25 -6.26 16.60 -6.56
N LEU A 26 -6.72 15.35 -6.65
CA LEU A 26 -7.78 14.92 -7.56
C LEU A 26 -9.20 15.06 -6.98
N GLY A 27 -9.34 15.69 -5.80
CA GLY A 27 -10.62 15.93 -5.13
C GLY A 27 -11.21 14.70 -4.40
N VAL A 28 -10.37 13.70 -4.09
CA VAL A 28 -10.77 12.54 -3.29
C VAL A 28 -10.82 12.93 -1.81
N GLN A 29 -11.86 12.55 -1.11
CA GLN A 29 -11.97 12.67 0.35
C GLN A 29 -11.14 11.56 1.00
N LEU A 30 -10.31 11.92 1.98
CA LEU A 30 -9.34 11.02 2.56
C LEU A 30 -9.67 10.62 3.99
N ALA A 31 -9.56 9.33 4.28
CA ALA A 31 -9.44 8.76 5.62
C ALA A 31 -8.02 8.17 5.73
N LEU A 32 -7.17 8.82 6.51
CA LEU A 32 -5.75 8.49 6.67
C LEU A 32 -5.54 7.71 7.96
N LEU A 33 -5.00 6.50 7.84
CA LEU A 33 -4.77 5.57 8.93
C LEU A 33 -3.26 5.42 9.18
N ASP A 34 -2.83 5.70 10.40
CA ASP A 34 -1.45 5.49 10.83
C ASP A 34 -1.37 5.33 12.35
N ILE A 35 -0.30 4.75 12.86
CA ILE A 35 0.04 4.76 14.29
C ILE A 35 0.66 6.10 14.72
N ASN A 36 1.21 6.87 13.77
CA ASN A 36 1.83 8.18 14.00
C ASN A 36 0.99 9.30 13.39
N THR A 37 -0.08 9.66 14.06
CA THR A 37 -0.99 10.71 13.59
C THR A 37 -0.43 12.12 13.75
N SER A 38 0.55 12.33 14.64
CA SER A 38 1.18 13.65 14.84
C SER A 38 1.84 14.14 13.55
N ALA A 39 2.58 13.27 12.85
CA ALA A 39 3.19 13.61 11.57
C ALA A 39 2.16 13.96 10.47
N LEU A 40 0.98 13.35 10.49
CA LEU A 40 -0.12 13.71 9.59
C LEU A 40 -0.71 15.08 9.92
N GLN A 41 -0.90 15.40 11.19
CA GLN A 41 -1.41 16.69 11.64
C GLN A 41 -0.47 17.83 11.30
N GLU A 42 0.84 17.64 11.47
CA GLU A 42 1.87 18.63 11.09
C GLU A 42 1.87 18.93 9.58
N ASN A 43 1.52 17.95 8.76
CA ASN A 43 1.53 18.05 7.30
C ASN A 43 0.13 18.23 6.69
N ILE A 44 -0.89 18.55 7.48
CA ILE A 44 -2.29 18.63 7.02
C ILE A 44 -2.48 19.63 5.87
N ALA A 45 -1.71 20.72 5.87
CA ALA A 45 -1.73 21.73 4.81
C ALA A 45 -1.23 21.24 3.44
N ALA A 46 -0.59 20.07 3.38
CA ALA A 46 -0.15 19.45 2.12
C ALA A 46 -1.30 18.89 1.28
N PHE A 47 -2.51 18.76 1.88
CA PHE A 47 -3.67 18.18 1.22
C PHE A 47 -4.61 19.25 0.68
N GLY A 48 -5.16 19.01 -0.51
CA GLY A 48 -6.13 19.90 -1.16
C GLY A 48 -7.51 19.90 -0.48
N THR A 49 -7.82 18.86 0.28
CA THR A 49 -9.00 18.72 1.13
C THR A 49 -8.55 18.27 2.52
N THR A 50 -9.20 18.78 3.57
CA THR A 50 -8.87 18.36 4.95
C THR A 50 -9.18 16.87 5.13
N PRO A 51 -8.16 16.02 5.38
CA PRO A 51 -8.38 14.60 5.59
C PRO A 51 -8.98 14.31 6.97
N ALA A 52 -9.74 13.22 7.09
CA ALA A 52 -10.00 12.61 8.38
C ALA A 52 -8.80 11.73 8.77
N ILE A 53 -8.30 11.88 9.99
CA ILE A 53 -7.12 11.18 10.49
C ILE A 53 -7.56 10.22 11.60
N PHE A 54 -7.11 8.97 11.51
CA PHE A 54 -7.41 7.92 12.47
C PHE A 54 -6.12 7.28 12.96
N GLU A 55 -5.94 7.27 14.29
CA GLU A 55 -4.88 6.52 14.93
C GLU A 55 -5.30 5.06 15.04
N VAL A 56 -4.58 4.18 14.35
CA VAL A 56 -4.88 2.75 14.37
C VAL A 56 -3.65 1.91 14.07
N ASP A 57 -3.42 0.91 14.92
CA ASP A 57 -2.52 -0.18 14.62
C ASP A 57 -3.27 -1.22 13.77
N ILE A 58 -2.87 -1.35 12.52
CA ILE A 58 -3.51 -2.28 11.57
C ILE A 58 -3.32 -3.76 11.93
N THR A 59 -2.44 -4.09 12.86
CA THR A 59 -2.29 -5.46 13.38
C THR A 59 -3.38 -5.83 14.40
N ASN A 60 -4.10 -4.84 14.92
CA ASN A 60 -5.23 -5.04 15.81
C ASN A 60 -6.55 -5.10 15.01
N GLU A 61 -7.03 -6.32 14.77
CA GLU A 61 -8.23 -6.56 13.96
C GLU A 61 -9.47 -5.84 14.50
N VAL A 62 -9.65 -5.78 15.83
CA VAL A 62 -10.82 -5.14 16.46
C VAL A 62 -10.76 -3.62 16.23
N ALA A 63 -9.60 -3.01 16.42
CA ALA A 63 -9.39 -1.58 16.17
C ALA A 63 -9.61 -1.24 14.68
N VAL A 64 -9.11 -2.06 13.76
CA VAL A 64 -9.33 -1.89 12.32
C VAL A 64 -10.83 -1.91 12.00
N LYS A 65 -11.57 -2.91 12.51
CA LYS A 65 -13.02 -2.99 12.29
C LYS A 65 -13.73 -1.74 12.76
N GLN A 66 -13.48 -1.32 14.00
CA GLN A 66 -14.11 -0.13 14.59
C GLN A 66 -13.79 1.14 13.78
N THR A 67 -12.55 1.30 13.34
CA THR A 67 -12.13 2.44 12.52
C THR A 67 -12.85 2.45 11.17
N ILE A 68 -12.97 1.31 10.50
CA ILE A 68 -13.70 1.22 9.22
C ILE A 68 -15.18 1.51 9.41
N ASP A 69 -15.81 1.02 10.48
CA ASP A 69 -17.21 1.33 10.81
C ASP A 69 -17.40 2.83 11.03
N MET A 70 -16.49 3.51 11.74
CA MET A 70 -16.52 4.97 11.93
C MET A 70 -16.39 5.72 10.59
N ILE A 71 -15.46 5.30 9.73
CA ILE A 71 -15.29 5.92 8.41
C ILE A 71 -16.53 5.73 7.55
N ALA A 72 -17.10 4.53 7.53
CA ALA A 72 -18.32 4.24 6.77
C ALA A 72 -19.52 5.08 7.27
N ALA A 73 -19.64 5.27 8.58
CA ALA A 73 -20.67 6.13 9.17
C ALA A 73 -20.43 7.62 8.83
N GLN A 74 -19.19 8.10 8.89
CA GLN A 74 -18.84 9.50 8.63
C GLN A 74 -19.05 9.90 7.17
N PHE A 75 -18.65 9.06 6.22
CA PHE A 75 -18.65 9.39 4.78
C PHE A 75 -19.82 8.75 4.00
N GLY A 76 -20.52 7.78 4.59
CA GLY A 76 -21.63 7.05 3.95
C GLY A 76 -21.21 6.04 2.89
N LYS A 77 -19.91 5.97 2.58
CA LYS A 77 -19.32 5.06 1.58
C LYS A 77 -17.81 4.96 1.74
N ILE A 78 -17.24 3.94 1.11
CA ILE A 78 -15.79 3.80 0.88
C ILE A 78 -15.63 3.34 -0.57
N ASP A 79 -14.93 4.12 -1.39
CA ASP A 79 -14.74 3.84 -2.82
C ASP A 79 -13.36 3.23 -3.10
N ILE A 80 -12.35 3.59 -2.30
CA ILE A 80 -10.95 3.23 -2.53
C ILE A 80 -10.33 2.76 -1.21
N LEU A 81 -9.53 1.69 -1.27
CA LEU A 81 -8.63 1.25 -0.21
C LEU A 81 -7.23 1.11 -0.79
N VAL A 82 -6.25 1.79 -0.20
CA VAL A 82 -4.83 1.60 -0.48
C VAL A 82 -4.12 1.09 0.76
N ASN A 83 -3.72 -0.18 0.73
CA ASN A 83 -2.94 -0.81 1.78
C ASN A 83 -1.46 -0.52 1.56
N SER A 84 -0.97 0.58 2.17
CA SER A 84 0.41 1.04 2.04
C SER A 84 1.25 0.86 3.31
N ALA A 85 0.63 0.62 4.45
CA ALA A 85 1.38 0.31 5.67
C ALA A 85 2.22 -0.97 5.50
N GLY A 86 3.43 -0.92 5.99
CA GLY A 86 4.34 -2.06 5.91
C GLY A 86 5.71 -1.78 6.52
N ILE A 87 6.37 -2.84 6.94
CA ILE A 87 7.71 -2.82 7.50
C ILE A 87 8.62 -3.82 6.77
N THR A 88 9.92 -3.52 6.74
CA THR A 88 10.91 -4.45 6.19
C THR A 88 11.34 -5.50 7.22
N GLY A 89 11.21 -5.19 8.51
CA GLY A 89 11.79 -5.98 9.57
C GLY A 89 13.32 -5.95 9.56
N ILE A 90 13.93 -6.95 10.18
CA ILE A 90 15.37 -7.13 10.22
C ILE A 90 15.84 -7.63 8.86
N THR A 91 16.83 -6.98 8.28
CA THR A 91 17.41 -7.30 6.96
C THR A 91 18.87 -7.77 7.08
N ASN A 92 19.46 -8.19 5.97
CA ASN A 92 20.84 -8.70 5.89
C ASN A 92 21.10 -9.94 6.76
N THR A 93 20.05 -10.76 6.98
CA THR A 93 20.11 -11.97 7.79
C THR A 93 19.77 -13.18 6.93
N LYS A 94 20.59 -14.24 6.98
CA LYS A 94 20.31 -15.49 6.28
C LYS A 94 19.12 -16.21 6.90
N SER A 95 18.49 -17.07 6.11
CA SER A 95 17.23 -17.74 6.49
C SER A 95 17.34 -18.57 7.78
N ASP A 96 18.47 -19.22 8.01
CA ASP A 96 18.77 -20.02 9.20
C ASP A 96 18.96 -19.18 10.46
N ALA A 97 19.28 -17.90 10.32
CA ALA A 97 19.48 -16.95 11.43
C ALA A 97 18.32 -15.95 11.58
N THR A 98 17.31 -16.01 10.70
CA THR A 98 16.14 -15.10 10.81
C THR A 98 15.24 -15.53 11.97
N SER A 99 15.00 -14.63 12.94
CA SER A 99 14.16 -14.97 14.08
C SER A 99 12.68 -15.11 13.70
N THR A 100 12.00 -16.03 14.38
CA THR A 100 10.56 -16.28 14.19
C THR A 100 9.73 -15.04 14.56
N GLU A 101 10.14 -14.29 15.57
CA GLU A 101 9.50 -13.05 16.01
C GLU A 101 9.53 -11.99 14.93
N ASN A 102 10.68 -11.84 14.24
CA ASN A 102 10.78 -10.94 13.09
C ASN A 102 9.85 -11.36 11.95
N ILE A 103 9.78 -12.67 11.65
CA ILE A 103 8.85 -13.18 10.61
C ILE A 103 7.42 -12.83 10.98
N ARG A 104 7.00 -13.14 12.22
CA ARG A 104 5.63 -12.85 12.70
C ARG A 104 5.31 -11.37 12.61
N ALA A 105 6.16 -10.51 13.18
CA ALA A 105 5.93 -9.06 13.17
C ALA A 105 5.77 -8.49 11.75
N VAL A 106 6.60 -8.95 10.80
CA VAL A 106 6.52 -8.51 9.40
C VAL A 106 5.24 -9.02 8.73
N PHE A 107 4.84 -10.26 8.99
CA PHE A 107 3.57 -10.80 8.46
C PHE A 107 2.35 -10.13 9.09
N ASP A 108 2.37 -9.85 10.38
CA ASP A 108 1.26 -9.20 11.08
C ASP A 108 0.98 -7.81 10.48
N VAL A 109 2.02 -7.02 10.22
CA VAL A 109 1.84 -5.71 9.60
C VAL A 109 1.51 -5.83 8.10
N ASN A 110 2.38 -6.50 7.32
CA ASN A 110 2.31 -6.43 5.86
C ASN A 110 1.12 -7.20 5.28
N PHE A 111 0.85 -8.40 5.81
CA PHE A 111 -0.19 -9.30 5.30
C PHE A 111 -1.47 -9.22 6.12
N MET A 112 -1.41 -9.48 7.45
CA MET A 112 -2.61 -9.50 8.27
C MET A 112 -3.27 -8.12 8.34
N GLY A 113 -2.51 -7.03 8.48
CA GLY A 113 -3.05 -5.68 8.45
C GLY A 113 -3.75 -5.34 7.14
N SER A 114 -3.15 -5.72 6.00
CA SER A 114 -3.78 -5.57 4.68
C SER A 114 -5.03 -6.46 4.50
N TYR A 115 -5.01 -7.65 5.09
CA TYR A 115 -6.16 -8.54 5.11
C TYR A 115 -7.30 -7.97 5.95
N PHE A 116 -7.04 -7.53 7.18
CA PHE A 116 -8.07 -6.96 8.07
C PHE A 116 -8.76 -5.75 7.46
N THR A 117 -8.00 -4.82 6.90
CA THR A 117 -8.57 -3.66 6.23
C THR A 117 -9.45 -4.06 5.05
N SER A 118 -9.01 -4.99 4.20
CA SER A 118 -9.81 -5.50 3.08
C SER A 118 -11.07 -6.22 3.55
N LYS A 119 -10.94 -7.08 4.57
CA LYS A 119 -12.04 -7.84 5.16
C LYS A 119 -13.21 -6.97 5.58
N TYR A 120 -12.94 -5.80 6.15
CA TYR A 120 -13.98 -4.90 6.66
C TYR A 120 -14.39 -3.82 5.67
N VAL A 121 -13.56 -3.46 4.68
CA VAL A 121 -13.91 -2.50 3.63
C VAL A 121 -14.80 -3.14 2.56
N ILE A 122 -14.55 -4.37 2.15
CA ILE A 122 -15.30 -5.06 1.10
C ILE A 122 -16.82 -5.07 1.37
N PRO A 123 -17.32 -5.42 2.57
CA PRO A 123 -18.76 -5.36 2.86
C PRO A 123 -19.39 -3.97 2.70
N VAL A 124 -18.62 -2.90 2.89
CA VAL A 124 -19.09 -1.52 2.67
C VAL A 124 -19.16 -1.18 1.18
N MET A 125 -18.27 -1.74 0.36
CA MET A 125 -18.23 -1.54 -1.09
C MET A 125 -19.31 -2.34 -1.84
N LEU A 126 -19.61 -3.56 -1.39
CA LEU A 126 -20.52 -4.50 -2.09
C LEU A 126 -21.92 -3.91 -2.40
N PRO A 127 -22.63 -3.24 -1.48
CA PRO A 127 -23.95 -2.66 -1.78
C PRO A 127 -23.89 -1.56 -2.84
N LYS A 128 -22.76 -0.88 -2.99
CA LYS A 128 -22.54 0.18 -3.97
C LYS A 128 -22.14 -0.34 -5.34
N LYS A 129 -21.83 -1.64 -5.46
CA LYS A 129 -21.32 -2.30 -6.68
C LYS A 129 -20.12 -1.55 -7.26
N TYR A 130 -19.28 -0.99 -6.39
CA TYR A 130 -18.08 -0.24 -6.75
C TYR A 130 -17.06 -0.32 -5.63
N GLY A 131 -15.82 -0.58 -6.01
CA GLY A 131 -14.67 -0.53 -5.11
C GLY A 131 -13.35 -0.66 -5.89
N ARG A 132 -12.32 -0.02 -5.35
CA ARG A 132 -10.94 -0.11 -5.86
C ARG A 132 -10.01 -0.40 -4.70
N ILE A 133 -9.47 -1.60 -4.66
CA ILE A 133 -8.53 -2.03 -3.61
C ILE A 133 -7.17 -2.19 -4.24
N LEU A 134 -6.16 -1.57 -3.65
CA LEU A 134 -4.78 -1.70 -4.04
C LEU A 134 -3.91 -2.09 -2.86
N HIS A 135 -3.17 -3.18 -3.04
CA HIS A 135 -2.16 -3.61 -2.09
C HIS A 135 -0.77 -3.20 -2.57
N ILE A 136 0.02 -2.55 -1.70
CA ILE A 136 1.42 -2.25 -1.99
C ILE A 136 2.25 -3.51 -1.73
N GLY A 137 2.52 -4.24 -2.81
CA GLY A 137 3.46 -5.34 -2.87
C GLY A 137 4.91 -4.86 -2.85
N SER A 138 5.77 -5.57 -3.54
CA SER A 138 7.17 -5.20 -3.78
C SER A 138 7.74 -6.10 -4.87
N ILE A 139 8.75 -5.62 -5.58
CA ILE A 139 9.60 -6.45 -6.42
C ILE A 139 10.23 -7.61 -5.62
N ALA A 140 10.52 -7.40 -4.33
CA ALA A 140 11.01 -8.44 -3.44
C ALA A 140 10.01 -9.59 -3.25
N GLY A 141 8.70 -9.33 -3.39
CA GLY A 141 7.67 -10.38 -3.38
C GLY A 141 7.60 -11.19 -4.66
N LYS A 142 8.15 -10.69 -5.78
CA LYS A 142 8.23 -11.41 -7.06
C LYS A 142 9.54 -12.20 -7.20
N GLU A 143 10.66 -11.57 -6.88
CA GLU A 143 12.00 -12.15 -7.12
C GLU A 143 12.61 -12.83 -5.88
N GLY A 144 12.21 -12.39 -4.67
CA GLY A 144 12.93 -12.72 -3.45
C GLY A 144 14.26 -11.94 -3.34
N ASN A 145 14.48 -11.26 -2.23
CA ASN A 145 15.76 -10.61 -1.96
C ASN A 145 16.52 -11.38 -0.88
N ALA A 146 17.76 -11.79 -1.19
CA ALA A 146 18.63 -12.43 -0.21
C ALA A 146 18.79 -11.54 1.04
N GLY A 147 18.72 -12.13 2.22
CA GLY A 147 18.78 -11.43 3.49
C GLY A 147 17.48 -10.73 3.92
N MET A 148 16.37 -10.92 3.19
CA MET A 148 15.08 -10.29 3.46
C MET A 148 13.93 -11.32 3.44
N LEU A 149 14.11 -12.47 4.09
CA LEU A 149 13.15 -13.58 4.05
C LEU A 149 11.74 -13.14 4.44
N ALA A 150 11.58 -12.55 5.64
CA ALA A 150 10.27 -12.16 6.17
C ALA A 150 9.56 -11.15 5.24
N TYR A 151 10.28 -10.13 4.79
CA TYR A 151 9.75 -9.11 3.90
C TYR A 151 9.33 -9.68 2.55
N SER A 152 10.23 -10.42 1.89
CA SER A 152 9.96 -11.00 0.57
C SER A 152 8.77 -11.95 0.60
N ALA A 153 8.72 -12.83 1.61
CA ALA A 153 7.61 -13.77 1.78
C ALA A 153 6.29 -13.04 2.07
N SER A 154 6.28 -12.04 2.95
CA SER A 154 5.06 -11.27 3.25
C SER A 154 4.54 -10.51 2.03
N LYS A 155 5.42 -9.92 1.22
CA LYS A 155 5.03 -9.20 -0.01
C LYS A 155 4.58 -10.15 -1.13
N ALA A 156 5.11 -11.37 -1.19
CA ALA A 156 4.58 -12.43 -2.06
C ALA A 156 3.16 -12.85 -1.63
N ALA A 157 2.93 -12.99 -0.33
CA ALA A 157 1.60 -13.30 0.22
C ALA A 157 0.57 -12.19 -0.11
N VAL A 158 0.96 -10.92 0.00
CA VAL A 158 0.12 -9.77 -0.40
C VAL A 158 -0.24 -9.81 -1.88
N ILE A 159 0.72 -10.12 -2.76
CA ILE A 159 0.48 -10.30 -4.20
C ILE A 159 -0.50 -11.46 -4.46
N ALA A 160 -0.35 -12.57 -3.75
CA ALA A 160 -1.26 -13.71 -3.85
C ALA A 160 -2.68 -13.34 -3.37
N MET A 161 -2.81 -12.59 -2.27
CA MET A 161 -4.09 -12.10 -1.75
C MET A 161 -4.82 -11.24 -2.78
N ALA A 162 -4.12 -10.33 -3.46
CA ALA A 162 -4.72 -9.52 -4.54
C ALA A 162 -5.29 -10.39 -5.66
N LYS A 163 -4.61 -11.48 -6.04
CA LYS A 163 -5.08 -12.42 -7.07
C LYS A 163 -6.34 -13.16 -6.62
N VAL A 164 -6.40 -13.60 -5.36
CA VAL A 164 -7.57 -14.29 -4.81
C VAL A 164 -8.76 -13.35 -4.74
N GLN A 165 -8.61 -12.22 -4.05
CA GLN A 165 -9.69 -11.24 -3.89
C GLN A 165 -10.16 -10.68 -5.24
N GLY A 166 -9.24 -10.44 -6.18
CA GLY A 166 -9.58 -9.97 -7.53
C GLY A 166 -10.49 -10.93 -8.30
N LYS A 167 -10.32 -12.25 -8.10
CA LYS A 167 -11.20 -13.28 -8.70
C LYS A 167 -12.52 -13.41 -7.96
N GLU A 168 -12.49 -13.40 -6.61
CA GLU A 168 -13.69 -13.55 -5.78
C GLU A 168 -14.70 -12.44 -5.99
N TYR A 169 -14.22 -11.20 -6.23
CA TYR A 169 -15.09 -10.02 -6.35
C TYR A 169 -15.25 -9.50 -7.79
N ALA A 170 -14.78 -10.22 -8.80
CA ALA A 170 -14.80 -9.76 -10.20
C ALA A 170 -16.20 -9.39 -10.73
N GLU A 171 -17.25 -10.07 -10.28
CA GLU A 171 -18.64 -9.83 -10.72
C GLU A 171 -19.36 -8.75 -9.90
N THR A 172 -18.69 -8.17 -8.90
CA THR A 172 -19.33 -7.24 -7.94
C THR A 172 -19.11 -5.76 -8.25
N GLY A 173 -18.31 -5.45 -9.30
CA GLY A 173 -17.86 -4.09 -9.60
C GLY A 173 -16.65 -3.63 -8.75
N ILE A 174 -16.14 -4.50 -7.88
CA ILE A 174 -14.92 -4.25 -7.08
C ILE A 174 -13.72 -4.83 -7.85
N THR A 175 -12.67 -4.04 -8.01
CA THR A 175 -11.37 -4.54 -8.49
C THR A 175 -10.35 -4.53 -7.37
N VAL A 176 -9.56 -5.59 -7.30
CA VAL A 176 -8.47 -5.73 -6.33
C VAL A 176 -7.18 -6.02 -7.08
N ASN A 177 -6.19 -5.16 -6.91
CA ASN A 177 -4.90 -5.28 -7.58
C ASN A 177 -3.75 -5.10 -6.60
N ALA A 178 -2.55 -5.43 -7.03
CA ALA A 178 -1.31 -5.10 -6.34
C ALA A 178 -0.42 -4.21 -7.22
N ILE A 179 0.49 -3.48 -6.61
CA ILE A 179 1.62 -2.86 -7.29
C ILE A 179 2.91 -3.38 -6.68
N ALA A 180 3.90 -3.69 -7.50
CA ALA A 180 5.21 -4.18 -7.09
C ALA A 180 6.31 -3.15 -7.43
N PRO A 181 6.55 -2.15 -6.57
CA PRO A 181 7.61 -1.19 -6.80
C PRO A 181 8.99 -1.84 -6.61
N ALA A 182 9.96 -1.42 -7.42
CA ALA A 182 11.36 -1.52 -7.05
C ALA A 182 11.70 -0.42 -6.03
N VAL A 183 12.95 0.01 -5.96
CA VAL A 183 13.34 1.06 -5.01
C VAL A 183 12.73 2.40 -5.44
N ILE A 184 11.89 2.95 -4.58
CA ILE A 184 11.33 4.30 -4.72
C ILE A 184 12.09 5.23 -3.79
N ARG A 185 12.65 6.32 -4.32
CA ARG A 185 13.40 7.29 -3.53
C ARG A 185 12.50 7.98 -2.51
N THR A 186 12.86 7.87 -1.26
CA THR A 186 12.24 8.56 -0.12
C THR A 186 13.31 9.32 0.65
N ALA A 187 12.94 10.18 1.59
CA ALA A 187 13.89 10.90 2.43
C ALA A 187 14.91 9.99 3.15
N MET A 188 14.53 8.75 3.46
CA MET A 188 15.44 7.76 4.03
C MET A 188 16.66 7.48 3.13
N HIS A 189 16.51 7.56 1.82
CA HIS A 189 17.59 7.30 0.86
C HIS A 189 18.56 8.48 0.71
N ASP A 190 18.19 9.68 1.19
CA ASP A 190 19.05 10.86 1.08
C ASP A 190 20.23 10.83 2.06
N THR A 191 20.14 9.98 3.10
CA THR A 191 21.20 9.75 4.08
C THR A 191 21.97 8.44 3.84
N MET A 192 21.63 7.69 2.78
CA MET A 192 22.28 6.43 2.46
C MET A 192 23.66 6.64 1.80
N PRO A 193 24.65 5.76 2.10
CA PRO A 193 25.88 5.73 1.33
C PRO A 193 25.64 5.50 -0.16
N VAL A 194 26.42 6.17 -1.01
CA VAL A 194 26.27 6.11 -2.48
C VAL A 194 26.44 4.67 -2.99
N GLU A 195 27.35 3.91 -2.40
CA GLU A 195 27.61 2.50 -2.75
C GLU A 195 26.38 1.63 -2.53
N GLN A 196 25.65 1.87 -1.43
CA GLN A 196 24.42 1.13 -1.13
C GLN A 196 23.31 1.52 -2.11
N LEU A 197 23.19 2.79 -2.46
CA LEU A 197 22.22 3.25 -3.44
C LEU A 197 22.53 2.65 -4.83
N ASN A 198 23.79 2.64 -5.24
CA ASN A 198 24.22 2.03 -6.49
C ASN A 198 23.91 0.54 -6.52
N TYR A 199 24.22 -0.21 -5.46
CA TYR A 199 23.87 -1.63 -5.36
C TYR A 199 22.36 -1.87 -5.57
N MET A 200 21.49 -0.99 -5.03
CA MET A 200 20.04 -1.11 -5.18
C MET A 200 19.58 -0.79 -6.61
N THR A 201 20.22 0.18 -7.28
CA THR A 201 19.84 0.61 -8.63
C THR A 201 20.50 -0.21 -9.74
N ASP A 202 21.59 -0.92 -9.47
CA ASP A 202 22.28 -1.75 -10.46
C ASP A 202 21.40 -2.85 -11.06
N LYS A 203 20.48 -3.38 -10.26
CA LYS A 203 19.51 -4.37 -10.70
C LYS A 203 18.35 -3.77 -11.51
N ILE A 204 18.24 -2.44 -11.58
CA ILE A 204 17.19 -1.73 -12.30
C ILE A 204 17.74 -1.33 -13.69
N PRO A 205 17.17 -1.80 -14.80
CA PRO A 205 17.65 -1.44 -16.15
C PRO A 205 17.69 0.07 -16.40
N MET A 206 16.74 0.85 -15.86
CA MET A 206 16.72 2.31 -15.96
C MET A 206 17.79 3.01 -15.10
N LYS A 207 18.59 2.25 -14.31
CA LYS A 207 19.74 2.74 -13.51
C LYS A 207 19.42 3.89 -12.56
N ARG A 208 18.20 3.97 -12.07
CA ARG A 208 17.75 4.94 -11.07
C ARG A 208 16.65 4.38 -10.19
N CYS A 209 16.45 4.99 -9.04
CA CYS A 209 15.24 4.77 -8.25
C CYS A 209 14.02 5.36 -8.99
N GLY A 210 12.85 4.77 -8.77
CA GLY A 210 11.59 5.42 -9.04
C GLY A 210 11.38 6.60 -8.08
N THR A 211 10.51 7.52 -8.44
CA THR A 211 10.12 8.66 -7.59
C THR A 211 8.78 8.40 -6.90
N LEU A 212 8.54 9.11 -5.79
CA LEU A 212 7.23 9.10 -5.12
C LEU A 212 6.11 9.56 -6.06
N GLN A 213 6.40 10.50 -6.96
CA GLN A 213 5.42 10.99 -7.94
C GLN A 213 5.07 9.94 -9.00
N GLU A 214 6.06 9.20 -9.51
CA GLU A 214 5.82 8.09 -10.45
C GLU A 214 4.95 7.01 -9.82
N LEU A 215 5.21 6.66 -8.54
CA LEU A 215 4.38 5.73 -7.80
C LEU A 215 2.95 6.28 -7.62
N ALA A 216 2.80 7.50 -7.13
CA ALA A 216 1.49 8.10 -6.88
C ALA A 216 0.66 8.21 -8.15
N ASN A 217 1.26 8.57 -9.29
CA ASN A 217 0.58 8.62 -10.58
C ASN A 217 0.05 7.24 -11.00
N MET A 218 0.88 6.18 -10.88
CA MET A 218 0.46 4.83 -11.21
C MET A 218 -0.65 4.35 -10.27
N VAL A 219 -0.53 4.60 -8.97
CA VAL A 219 -1.57 4.25 -7.98
C VAL A 219 -2.88 4.95 -8.31
N CYS A 220 -2.86 6.26 -8.60
CA CYS A 220 -4.06 7.01 -8.99
C CYS A 220 -4.74 6.42 -10.23
N PHE A 221 -3.98 5.97 -11.23
CA PHE A 221 -4.54 5.26 -12.38
C PHE A 221 -5.19 3.93 -11.96
N ILE A 222 -4.48 3.11 -11.18
CA ILE A 222 -4.95 1.77 -10.78
C ILE A 222 -6.27 1.86 -10.01
N VAL A 223 -6.41 2.85 -9.12
CA VAL A 223 -7.62 3.02 -8.29
C VAL A 223 -8.66 3.94 -8.91
N SER A 224 -8.45 4.41 -10.13
CA SER A 224 -9.41 5.27 -10.83
C SER A 224 -10.56 4.46 -11.46
N PRO A 225 -11.69 5.11 -11.77
CA PRO A 225 -12.76 4.49 -12.57
C PRO A 225 -12.32 4.07 -13.98
N GLN A 226 -11.27 4.69 -14.53
CA GLN A 226 -10.74 4.38 -15.87
C GLN A 226 -10.14 2.98 -15.95
N ASN A 227 -9.58 2.47 -14.84
CA ASN A 227 -9.11 1.10 -14.73
C ASN A 227 -10.26 0.17 -14.32
N SER A 228 -11.13 -0.14 -15.25
CA SER A 228 -12.37 -0.90 -15.00
C SER A 228 -12.29 -2.39 -15.38
N PHE A 229 -11.25 -2.80 -16.13
CA PHE A 229 -11.13 -4.18 -16.67
C PHE A 229 -9.89 -4.92 -16.16
N THR A 230 -9.21 -4.38 -15.13
CA THR A 230 -8.05 -5.03 -14.52
C THR A 230 -8.33 -5.36 -13.06
N THR A 231 -8.35 -6.65 -12.74
CA THR A 231 -8.46 -7.15 -11.36
C THR A 231 -7.59 -8.39 -11.17
N GLY A 232 -7.08 -8.62 -9.96
CA GLY A 232 -6.15 -9.71 -9.65
C GLY A 232 -4.77 -9.54 -10.27
N PHE A 233 -4.44 -8.37 -10.79
CA PHE A 233 -3.18 -8.12 -11.47
C PHE A 233 -2.15 -7.45 -10.54
N THR A 234 -0.87 -7.71 -10.81
CA THR A 234 0.24 -7.02 -10.14
C THR A 234 0.93 -6.10 -11.12
N PHE A 235 0.76 -4.80 -10.93
CA PHE A 235 1.43 -3.78 -11.73
C PHE A 235 2.89 -3.65 -11.31
N ASP A 236 3.79 -3.77 -12.26
CA ASP A 236 5.21 -3.53 -12.01
C ASP A 236 5.55 -2.04 -12.12
N LEU A 237 6.18 -1.51 -11.09
CA LEU A 237 6.82 -0.20 -11.12
C LEU A 237 8.30 -0.38 -10.78
N SER A 238 9.04 -1.00 -11.70
CA SER A 238 10.35 -1.57 -11.40
C SER A 238 11.50 -1.02 -12.27
N GLY A 239 11.21 -0.10 -13.20
CA GLY A 239 12.22 0.39 -14.15
C GLY A 239 12.79 -0.71 -15.04
N GLY A 240 11.97 -1.73 -15.34
CA GLY A 240 12.34 -2.89 -16.17
C GLY A 240 12.98 -4.06 -15.41
N ARG A 241 13.05 -4.00 -14.06
CA ARG A 241 13.68 -5.06 -13.25
C ARG A 241 12.87 -6.35 -13.26
N ALA A 242 11.54 -6.28 -13.16
CA ALA A 242 10.67 -7.44 -13.34
C ALA A 242 9.78 -7.25 -14.56
N THR A 243 9.52 -8.33 -15.27
CA THR A 243 8.79 -8.33 -16.56
C THR A 243 7.71 -9.43 -16.63
N TYR A 244 7.32 -10.03 -15.49
CA TYR A 244 6.34 -11.14 -15.43
C TYR A 244 5.29 -10.93 -14.32
#